data_5f8d42171c9f27f3e5efd5816e58a4a9
#
_entry.id   5f8d42171c9f27f3e5efd5816e58a4a9
#
_cell.length_a   1.000
_cell.length_b   1.000
_cell.length_c   1.000
_cell.angle_alpha   90.00
_cell.angle_beta   90.00
_cell.angle_gamma   90.00
#
_symmetry.space_group_name_H-M   'P 1'
#
loop_
_entity.id
_entity.type
_entity.pdbx_description
1 polymer ?
#
loop_
_entity_poly.entity_id
_entity_poly.type
_entity_poly.pdbx_seq_one_letter_code
_entity_poly.pdbx_strand_id
1 'polypeptide(L)'
;KTNTEKVEKARKGVMEFLLVNHPLDCPVCDQGGECDLQDQSMFYGIDKSRYKENKREVPDKYLGPLIKTQMTRCIHCTRCIRFATEVAGVPELGAIGRGEDMQITTYLEKSMESELSANVIDLCPVGALTSKPYVFEARPWELKKTETTDVMDAVGSSIRVDTYGWEVKRVLPRINEDINEEWISDKTRYACDGIKNQRIDTPFVKNQKSFEKISWEEANKIIVKKINETSPDKIAGFTGDLTNMETLYVAKEFFSKTIKSKYLESRINNSYINTNNKENYIFNSTINGIEDSDLVILIGTNPRYEATILNSRIRKSYLKNNFEVYSIGDIGDLTYPYKILPNETKTIKDIVDGKHDLSSVIQNSKKPLVIIGQAALNLKSGKYIFEEMKKYLTSINKITDDWNSLNILSK
;
A
#
# COMPACT_ATOMS: atom_id res chain seq x y z
N LYS A 1 -2.81 -26.62 29.90
CA LYS A 1 -2.93 -27.63 28.84
C LYS A 1 -4.09 -27.25 27.93
N THR A 2 -3.95 -27.44 26.64
CA THR A 2 -4.91 -27.02 25.61
C THR A 2 -5.77 -28.18 25.06
N ASN A 3 -5.48 -29.40 25.47
CA ASN A 3 -6.05 -30.65 24.96
C ASN A 3 -6.72 -31.50 26.04
N THR A 4 -7.32 -30.88 27.04
CA THR A 4 -8.06 -31.60 28.09
C THR A 4 -9.55 -31.60 27.75
N GLU A 5 -10.29 -32.58 28.22
CA GLU A 5 -11.76 -32.68 28.08
C GLU A 5 -12.48 -31.41 28.53
N LYS A 6 -12.02 -30.79 29.63
CA LYS A 6 -12.55 -29.53 30.13
C LYS A 6 -12.38 -28.40 29.10
N VAL A 7 -11.24 -28.32 28.44
CA VAL A 7 -10.97 -27.29 27.41
C VAL A 7 -11.79 -27.56 26.16
N GLU A 8 -11.92 -28.81 25.73
CA GLU A 8 -12.78 -29.16 24.59
C GLU A 8 -14.24 -28.81 24.85
N LYS A 9 -14.76 -29.10 26.04
CA LYS A 9 -16.10 -28.73 26.45
C LYS A 9 -16.29 -27.20 26.46
N ALA A 10 -15.30 -26.46 26.94
CA ALA A 10 -15.32 -25.00 26.95
C ALA A 10 -15.34 -24.44 25.52
N ARG A 11 -14.49 -24.94 24.59
CA ARG A 11 -14.47 -24.54 23.20
C ARG A 11 -15.80 -24.81 22.48
N LYS A 12 -16.39 -25.99 22.69
CA LYS A 12 -17.73 -26.31 22.18
C LYS A 12 -18.77 -25.32 22.65
N GLY A 13 -18.76 -24.96 23.95
CA GLY A 13 -19.65 -23.95 24.50
C GLY A 13 -19.46 -22.55 23.88
N VAL A 14 -18.20 -22.13 23.65
CA VAL A 14 -17.90 -20.85 22.99
C VAL A 14 -18.39 -20.87 21.53
N MET A 15 -18.17 -21.96 20.81
CA MET A 15 -18.67 -22.09 19.44
C MET A 15 -20.18 -22.03 19.36
N GLU A 16 -20.88 -22.72 20.26
CA GLU A 16 -22.33 -22.67 20.36
C GLU A 16 -22.82 -21.24 20.61
N PHE A 17 -22.12 -20.49 21.46
CA PHE A 17 -22.43 -19.10 21.76
C PHE A 17 -22.26 -18.19 20.54
N LEU A 18 -21.17 -18.35 19.78
CA LEU A 18 -20.90 -17.58 18.54
C LEU A 18 -21.94 -17.88 17.45
N LEU A 19 -22.46 -19.11 17.41
CA LEU A 19 -23.42 -19.55 16.39
C LEU A 19 -24.89 -19.24 16.72
N VAL A 20 -25.22 -18.91 17.98
CA VAL A 20 -26.60 -18.62 18.43
C VAL A 20 -27.29 -17.61 17.50
N ASN A 21 -26.68 -16.47 17.28
CA ASN A 21 -27.21 -15.39 16.46
C ASN A 21 -26.61 -15.34 15.03
N HIS A 22 -25.64 -16.21 14.71
CA HIS A 22 -25.05 -16.22 13.38
C HIS A 22 -26.04 -16.79 12.34
N PRO A 23 -26.28 -16.06 11.21
CA PRO A 23 -27.26 -16.50 10.21
C PRO A 23 -26.76 -17.74 9.44
N LEU A 24 -27.67 -18.51 8.88
CA LEU A 24 -27.37 -19.70 8.05
C LEU A 24 -27.06 -19.31 6.59
N ASP A 25 -26.17 -18.36 6.41
CA ASP A 25 -25.88 -17.69 5.15
C ASP A 25 -24.69 -18.28 4.37
N CYS A 26 -24.04 -19.33 4.86
CA CYS A 26 -22.81 -19.86 4.23
C CYS A 26 -22.92 -20.06 2.70
N PRO A 27 -24.03 -20.56 2.14
CA PRO A 27 -24.17 -20.71 0.69
C PRO A 27 -24.16 -19.40 -0.10
N VAL A 28 -24.58 -18.29 0.51
CA VAL A 28 -24.65 -16.94 -0.09
C VAL A 28 -23.65 -15.97 0.51
N CYS A 29 -22.74 -16.46 1.37
CA CYS A 29 -21.73 -15.65 2.04
C CYS A 29 -20.42 -15.66 1.25
N ASP A 30 -19.87 -14.50 0.89
CA ASP A 30 -18.61 -14.40 0.15
C ASP A 30 -17.39 -14.93 0.94
N GLN A 31 -17.50 -15.03 2.28
CA GLN A 31 -16.47 -15.62 3.13
C GLN A 31 -16.50 -17.18 3.12
N GLY A 32 -17.51 -17.79 2.52
CA GLY A 32 -17.65 -19.26 2.50
C GLY A 32 -16.46 -19.96 1.85
N GLY A 33 -15.81 -20.86 2.60
CA GLY A 33 -14.59 -21.58 2.20
C GLY A 33 -13.27 -20.94 2.64
N GLU A 34 -13.32 -19.75 3.26
CA GLU A 34 -12.18 -19.06 3.88
C GLU A 34 -12.61 -18.34 5.18
N CYS A 35 -13.55 -18.92 5.91
CA CYS A 35 -14.18 -18.32 7.09
C CYS A 35 -13.68 -18.99 8.36
N ASP A 36 -13.00 -18.25 9.24
CA ASP A 36 -12.50 -18.77 10.53
C ASP A 36 -13.61 -19.39 11.36
N LEU A 37 -14.80 -18.75 11.41
CA LEU A 37 -15.92 -19.28 12.16
C LEU A 37 -16.43 -20.61 11.58
N GLN A 38 -16.45 -20.75 10.25
CA GLN A 38 -16.86 -21.98 9.57
C GLN A 38 -15.88 -23.13 9.90
N ASP A 39 -14.58 -22.88 9.82
CA ASP A 39 -13.54 -23.88 10.09
C ASP A 39 -13.53 -24.30 11.56
N GLN A 40 -13.62 -23.33 12.47
CA GLN A 40 -13.72 -23.60 13.91
C GLN A 40 -15.03 -24.33 14.26
N SER A 41 -16.14 -24.01 13.59
CA SER A 41 -17.41 -24.68 13.75
C SER A 41 -17.37 -26.15 13.29
N MET A 42 -16.67 -26.43 12.19
CA MET A 42 -16.46 -27.80 11.71
C MET A 42 -15.62 -28.63 12.69
N PHE A 43 -14.65 -28.00 13.36
CA PHE A 43 -13.75 -28.72 14.25
C PHE A 43 -14.30 -28.89 15.68
N TYR A 44 -14.91 -27.85 16.26
CA TYR A 44 -15.38 -27.83 17.65
C TYR A 44 -16.90 -27.78 17.80
N GLY A 45 -17.63 -27.55 16.73
CA GLY A 45 -19.08 -27.40 16.78
C GLY A 45 -19.81 -28.70 17.06
N ILE A 46 -21.14 -28.58 17.24
CA ILE A 46 -22.09 -29.69 17.35
C ILE A 46 -23.07 -29.60 16.18
N ASP A 47 -23.69 -30.72 15.84
CA ASP A 47 -24.60 -30.84 14.70
C ASP A 47 -26.02 -30.26 14.93
N LYS A 48 -26.33 -29.85 16.14
CA LYS A 48 -27.64 -29.34 16.54
C LYS A 48 -27.56 -28.08 17.41
N SER A 49 -28.49 -27.17 17.17
CA SER A 49 -28.70 -26.03 18.09
C SER A 49 -29.70 -26.42 19.16
N ARG A 50 -29.43 -26.04 20.40
CA ARG A 50 -30.36 -26.16 21.55
C ARG A 50 -31.30 -24.96 21.66
N TYR A 51 -30.97 -23.88 20.96
CA TYR A 51 -31.69 -22.62 21.01
C TYR A 51 -32.83 -22.63 20.01
N LYS A 52 -34.00 -22.14 20.44
CA LYS A 52 -35.21 -22.09 19.62
C LYS A 52 -35.62 -20.65 19.28
N GLU A 53 -34.96 -19.68 19.88
CA GLU A 53 -35.20 -18.27 19.68
C GLU A 53 -34.82 -17.84 18.26
N ASN A 54 -35.46 -16.79 17.77
CA ASN A 54 -35.13 -16.19 16.49
C ASN A 54 -33.72 -15.59 16.55
N LYS A 55 -32.97 -15.75 15.47
CA LYS A 55 -31.64 -15.12 15.32
C LYS A 55 -31.81 -13.60 15.19
N ARG A 56 -30.88 -12.87 15.78
CA ARG A 56 -30.80 -11.42 15.68
C ARG A 56 -30.61 -10.98 14.22
N GLU A 57 -31.28 -9.89 13.84
CA GLU A 57 -31.04 -9.18 12.59
C GLU A 57 -30.44 -7.80 12.90
N VAL A 58 -29.44 -7.39 12.12
CA VAL A 58 -28.78 -6.09 12.25
C VAL A 58 -28.75 -5.43 10.87
N PRO A 59 -29.24 -4.19 10.73
CA PRO A 59 -29.21 -3.48 9.45
C PRO A 59 -27.78 -3.25 9.00
N ASP A 60 -27.57 -3.36 7.70
CA ASP A 60 -26.28 -3.10 7.08
C ASP A 60 -25.88 -1.64 7.24
N LYS A 61 -24.58 -1.39 7.27
CA LYS A 61 -23.99 -0.06 7.45
C LYS A 61 -23.27 0.38 6.17
N TYR A 62 -23.28 1.67 5.91
CA TYR A 62 -22.46 2.22 4.83
C TYR A 62 -21.04 2.48 5.36
N LEU A 63 -20.06 1.78 4.80
CA LEU A 63 -18.64 1.93 5.12
C LEU A 63 -17.80 2.46 3.93
N GLY A 64 -18.43 3.00 2.91
CA GLY A 64 -17.77 3.53 1.74
C GLY A 64 -17.90 2.64 0.49
N PRO A 65 -17.15 2.95 -0.57
CA PRO A 65 -17.27 2.26 -1.86
C PRO A 65 -16.58 0.89 -1.91
N LEU A 66 -15.63 0.61 -1.00
CA LEU A 66 -14.77 -0.57 -1.07
C LEU A 66 -15.29 -1.75 -0.24
N ILE A 67 -16.01 -1.47 0.85
CA ILE A 67 -16.41 -2.46 1.84
C ILE A 67 -17.92 -2.69 1.75
N LYS A 68 -18.31 -3.95 1.51
CA LYS A 68 -19.68 -4.41 1.67
C LYS A 68 -19.87 -4.90 3.09
N THR A 69 -20.96 -4.51 3.69
CA THR A 69 -21.36 -4.95 5.03
C THR A 69 -22.51 -5.96 4.97
N GLN A 70 -22.50 -6.90 5.91
CA GLN A 70 -23.60 -7.78 6.23
C GLN A 70 -23.56 -8.00 7.75
N MET A 71 -24.04 -7.00 8.48
CA MET A 71 -23.76 -6.87 9.91
C MET A 71 -24.44 -7.92 10.77
N THR A 72 -25.48 -8.58 10.28
CA THR A 72 -26.06 -9.76 10.93
C THR A 72 -25.04 -10.89 11.13
N ARG A 73 -24.01 -10.99 10.27
CA ARG A 73 -22.93 -11.99 10.37
C ARG A 73 -21.83 -11.64 11.38
N CYS A 74 -21.84 -10.41 11.91
CA CYS A 74 -20.80 -9.91 12.82
C CYS A 74 -20.80 -10.69 14.15
N ILE A 75 -19.62 -11.15 14.59
CA ILE A 75 -19.39 -11.85 15.86
C ILE A 75 -18.77 -10.95 16.95
N HIS A 76 -18.78 -9.65 16.76
CA HIS A 76 -18.28 -8.63 17.69
C HIS A 76 -16.84 -8.81 18.19
N CYS A 77 -15.96 -9.36 17.37
CA CYS A 77 -14.56 -9.59 17.72
C CYS A 77 -13.73 -8.30 17.85
N THR A 78 -14.26 -7.16 17.39
CA THR A 78 -13.65 -5.81 17.41
C THR A 78 -12.33 -5.65 16.66
N ARG A 79 -11.88 -6.65 15.89
CA ARG A 79 -10.63 -6.57 15.11
C ARG A 79 -10.60 -5.36 14.18
N CYS A 80 -11.71 -5.06 13.50
CA CYS A 80 -11.82 -3.91 12.59
C CYS A 80 -11.69 -2.57 13.33
N ILE A 81 -12.29 -2.41 14.52
CA ILE A 81 -12.15 -1.19 15.33
C ILE A 81 -10.71 -1.01 15.76
N ARG A 82 -10.10 -2.07 16.31
CA ARG A 82 -8.70 -2.00 16.76
C ARG A 82 -7.74 -1.69 15.64
N PHE A 83 -7.93 -2.30 14.47
CA PHE A 83 -7.15 -1.98 13.29
C PHE A 83 -7.25 -0.50 12.90
N ALA A 84 -8.48 0.01 12.79
CA ALA A 84 -8.71 1.41 12.42
C ALA A 84 -8.02 2.38 13.40
N THR A 85 -8.10 2.09 14.72
CA THR A 85 -7.55 2.95 15.76
C THR A 85 -6.04 2.77 15.96
N GLU A 86 -5.57 1.52 16.06
CA GLU A 86 -4.20 1.20 16.47
C GLU A 86 -3.23 1.22 15.28
N VAL A 87 -3.60 0.60 14.16
CA VAL A 87 -2.74 0.46 12.98
C VAL A 87 -2.92 1.64 12.01
N ALA A 88 -4.13 1.86 11.51
CA ALA A 88 -4.41 2.93 10.57
C ALA A 88 -4.36 4.33 11.22
N GLY A 89 -4.65 4.43 12.53
CA GLY A 89 -4.65 5.69 13.27
C GLY A 89 -5.82 6.60 12.95
N VAL A 90 -6.90 6.04 12.37
CA VAL A 90 -8.11 6.76 11.98
C VAL A 90 -9.29 6.10 12.69
N PRO A 91 -9.79 6.65 13.80
CA PRO A 91 -10.86 6.03 14.63
C PRO A 91 -12.24 6.21 14.00
N GLU A 92 -12.44 5.69 12.78
CA GLU A 92 -13.70 5.82 12.03
C GLU A 92 -14.74 4.79 12.44
N LEU A 93 -14.30 3.63 12.98
CA LEU A 93 -15.17 2.56 13.46
C LEU A 93 -15.29 2.57 14.98
N GLY A 94 -16.50 2.32 15.46
CA GLY A 94 -16.81 2.17 16.88
C GLY A 94 -17.85 1.09 17.11
N ALA A 95 -18.18 0.85 18.39
CA ALA A 95 -19.24 -0.04 18.82
C ALA A 95 -20.29 0.74 19.60
N ILE A 96 -21.56 0.51 19.30
CA ILE A 96 -22.70 1.04 20.02
C ILE A 96 -23.49 -0.12 20.63
N GLY A 97 -24.22 0.16 21.73
CA GLY A 97 -24.97 -0.87 22.46
C GLY A 97 -24.07 -1.81 23.30
N ARG A 98 -24.65 -2.87 23.79
CA ARG A 98 -23.96 -3.91 24.58
C ARG A 98 -24.67 -5.25 24.46
N GLY A 99 -23.95 -6.33 24.81
CA GLY A 99 -24.49 -7.69 24.71
C GLY A 99 -24.86 -8.05 23.27
N GLU A 100 -26.03 -8.65 23.09
CA GLU A 100 -26.55 -9.01 21.78
C GLU A 100 -26.92 -7.81 20.89
N ASP A 101 -27.27 -6.67 21.51
CA ASP A 101 -27.60 -5.43 20.81
C ASP A 101 -26.37 -4.61 20.38
N MET A 102 -25.16 -5.09 20.66
CA MET A 102 -23.94 -4.43 20.23
C MET A 102 -23.83 -4.43 18.70
N GLN A 103 -23.52 -3.29 18.14
CA GLN A 103 -23.33 -3.09 16.69
C GLN A 103 -22.02 -2.35 16.41
N ILE A 104 -21.30 -2.82 15.39
CA ILE A 104 -20.15 -2.12 14.86
C ILE A 104 -20.65 -1.15 13.79
N THR A 105 -20.28 0.11 13.90
CA THR A 105 -20.72 1.16 12.97
C THR A 105 -19.73 2.32 12.92
N THR A 106 -19.88 3.20 11.93
CA THR A 106 -19.23 4.50 11.90
C THR A 106 -20.10 5.56 12.59
N TYR A 107 -19.48 6.68 12.96
CA TYR A 107 -20.23 7.81 13.47
C TYR A 107 -21.04 8.47 12.35
N LEU A 108 -22.36 8.59 12.53
CA LEU A 108 -23.31 9.17 11.58
C LEU A 108 -23.17 8.62 10.14
N GLU A 109 -22.93 7.33 10.00
CA GLU A 109 -22.79 6.66 8.70
C GLU A 109 -21.69 7.26 7.79
N LYS A 110 -20.68 7.88 8.40
CA LYS A 110 -19.52 8.38 7.67
C LYS A 110 -18.77 7.22 7.00
N SER A 111 -18.33 7.42 5.76
CA SER A 111 -17.50 6.42 5.08
C SER A 111 -16.13 6.29 5.75
N MET A 112 -15.52 5.11 5.64
CA MET A 112 -14.10 4.94 5.96
C MET A 112 -13.26 5.59 4.85
N GLU A 113 -12.37 6.51 5.24
CA GLU A 113 -11.55 7.30 4.33
C GLU A 113 -10.05 6.97 4.43
N SER A 114 -9.68 6.06 5.34
CA SER A 114 -8.30 5.62 5.48
C SER A 114 -7.80 4.90 4.22
N GLU A 115 -6.59 5.18 3.82
CA GLU A 115 -5.87 4.52 2.70
C GLU A 115 -5.58 3.03 2.96
N LEU A 116 -5.86 2.57 4.18
CA LEU A 116 -5.73 1.18 4.63
C LEU A 116 -7.10 0.53 4.91
N SER A 117 -8.21 1.20 4.57
CA SER A 117 -9.56 0.82 5.00
C SER A 117 -9.93 -0.62 4.66
N ALA A 118 -9.54 -1.10 3.49
CA ALA A 118 -9.91 -2.44 3.03
C ALA A 118 -9.20 -3.59 3.76
N ASN A 119 -8.18 -3.33 4.59
CA ASN A 119 -7.58 -4.38 5.41
C ASN A 119 -8.55 -4.94 6.46
N VAL A 120 -9.62 -4.22 6.82
CA VAL A 120 -10.65 -4.75 7.71
C VAL A 120 -11.39 -5.94 7.09
N ILE A 121 -11.36 -6.09 5.76
CA ILE A 121 -11.95 -7.22 5.03
C ILE A 121 -11.19 -8.50 5.38
N ASP A 122 -9.84 -8.46 5.28
CA ASP A 122 -8.98 -9.61 5.58
C ASP A 122 -8.99 -9.97 7.07
N LEU A 123 -9.10 -8.94 7.93
CA LEU A 123 -9.17 -9.12 9.37
C LEU A 123 -10.51 -9.67 9.87
N CYS A 124 -11.58 -9.48 9.10
CA CYS A 124 -12.89 -9.96 9.51
C CYS A 124 -12.95 -11.48 9.44
N PRO A 125 -13.11 -12.19 10.58
CA PRO A 125 -13.08 -13.65 10.60
C PRO A 125 -14.34 -14.29 10.01
N VAL A 126 -15.31 -13.46 9.61
CA VAL A 126 -16.62 -13.87 9.06
C VAL A 126 -17.01 -12.97 7.89
N GLY A 127 -18.04 -13.32 7.16
CA GLY A 127 -18.53 -12.52 6.02
C GLY A 127 -19.34 -11.28 6.40
N ALA A 128 -19.00 -10.62 7.52
CA ALA A 128 -19.64 -9.37 7.93
C ALA A 128 -19.08 -8.15 7.17
N LEU A 129 -17.79 -8.18 6.86
CA LEU A 129 -17.09 -7.19 6.03
C LEU A 129 -16.43 -7.92 4.87
N THR A 130 -16.81 -7.59 3.66
CA THR A 130 -16.29 -8.21 2.42
C THR A 130 -15.94 -7.16 1.38
N SER A 131 -15.13 -7.53 0.40
CA SER A 131 -14.74 -6.62 -0.68
C SER A 131 -15.90 -6.38 -1.62
N LYS A 132 -16.40 -5.16 -1.70
CA LYS A 132 -17.55 -4.79 -2.53
C LYS A 132 -17.33 -5.08 -4.03
N PRO A 133 -16.15 -4.82 -4.62
CA PRO A 133 -15.88 -5.19 -6.02
C PRO A 133 -15.78 -6.70 -6.28
N TYR A 134 -15.58 -7.52 -5.24
CA TYR A 134 -15.41 -8.97 -5.36
C TYR A 134 -16.68 -9.77 -5.01
N VAL A 135 -17.74 -9.10 -4.58
CA VAL A 135 -18.98 -9.76 -4.13
C VAL A 135 -19.55 -10.67 -5.21
N PHE A 136 -19.71 -11.96 -4.89
CA PHE A 136 -20.27 -13.01 -5.75
C PHE A 136 -19.47 -13.31 -7.05
N GLU A 137 -18.20 -12.92 -7.12
CA GLU A 137 -17.36 -13.10 -8.30
C GLU A 137 -16.80 -14.54 -8.42
N ALA A 138 -16.33 -15.13 -7.34
CA ALA A 138 -15.78 -16.48 -7.31
C ALA A 138 -15.67 -17.04 -5.89
N ARG A 139 -15.51 -18.35 -5.78
CA ARG A 139 -15.19 -19.03 -4.51
C ARG A 139 -13.69 -19.20 -4.35
N PRO A 140 -13.16 -19.24 -3.10
CA PRO A 140 -11.72 -19.33 -2.86
C PRO A 140 -11.03 -20.54 -3.50
N TRP A 141 -11.73 -21.66 -3.65
CA TRP A 141 -11.20 -22.88 -4.25
C TRP A 141 -11.17 -22.86 -5.79
N GLU A 142 -11.88 -21.93 -6.43
CA GLU A 142 -11.87 -21.74 -7.87
C GLU A 142 -10.70 -20.88 -8.34
N LEU A 143 -10.02 -20.19 -7.41
CA LEU A 143 -9.00 -19.20 -7.71
C LEU A 143 -7.62 -19.82 -7.82
N LYS A 144 -6.89 -19.43 -8.86
CA LYS A 144 -5.44 -19.65 -8.96
C LYS A 144 -4.72 -18.53 -8.21
N LYS A 145 -3.89 -18.90 -7.24
CA LYS A 145 -3.14 -18.01 -6.35
C LYS A 145 -1.72 -17.85 -6.86
N THR A 146 -1.27 -16.61 -7.04
CA THR A 146 0.09 -16.30 -7.48
C THR A 146 0.69 -15.25 -6.54
N GLU A 147 1.82 -15.59 -5.93
CA GLU A 147 2.57 -14.67 -5.07
C GLU A 147 3.43 -13.75 -5.92
N THR A 148 3.45 -12.47 -5.59
CA THR A 148 4.23 -11.45 -6.29
C THR A 148 4.49 -10.25 -5.39
N THR A 149 5.06 -9.19 -5.95
CA THR A 149 5.35 -7.93 -5.27
C THR A 149 4.52 -6.81 -5.90
N ASP A 150 4.02 -5.91 -5.10
CA ASP A 150 3.33 -4.70 -5.55
C ASP A 150 4.30 -3.74 -6.24
N VAL A 151 3.83 -3.13 -7.32
CA VAL A 151 4.58 -2.13 -8.10
C VAL A 151 3.89 -0.76 -8.10
N MET A 152 2.84 -0.59 -7.31
CA MET A 152 2.04 0.64 -7.30
C MET A 152 2.62 1.74 -6.41
N ASP A 153 3.59 1.39 -5.56
CA ASP A 153 4.39 2.33 -4.79
C ASP A 153 5.83 1.81 -4.58
N ALA A 154 6.69 2.65 -3.98
CA ALA A 154 8.10 2.33 -3.78
C ALA A 154 8.37 1.35 -2.61
N VAL A 155 7.35 0.95 -1.85
CA VAL A 155 7.50 0.04 -0.71
C VAL A 155 7.75 -1.39 -1.18
N GLY A 156 7.10 -1.80 -2.27
CA GLY A 156 7.21 -3.15 -2.79
C GLY A 156 6.55 -4.18 -1.88
N SER A 157 5.33 -3.90 -1.43
CA SER A 157 4.57 -4.80 -0.55
C SER A 157 4.41 -6.20 -1.14
N SER A 158 4.56 -7.22 -0.31
CA SER A 158 4.35 -8.61 -0.71
C SER A 158 2.86 -8.89 -0.84
N ILE A 159 2.43 -9.37 -2.00
CA ILE A 159 1.03 -9.60 -2.34
C ILE A 159 0.79 -10.99 -2.93
N ARG A 160 -0.46 -11.40 -2.87
CA ARG A 160 -1.00 -12.54 -3.58
C ARG A 160 -2.08 -12.08 -4.53
N VAL A 161 -1.93 -12.41 -5.79
CA VAL A 161 -2.92 -12.13 -6.84
C VAL A 161 -3.72 -13.39 -7.09
N ASP A 162 -5.03 -13.30 -6.92
CA ASP A 162 -5.97 -14.38 -7.15
C ASP A 162 -6.68 -14.17 -8.49
N THR A 163 -6.58 -15.16 -9.39
CA THR A 163 -7.15 -15.13 -10.74
C THR A 163 -8.18 -16.22 -10.96
N TYR A 164 -9.19 -15.93 -11.77
CA TYR A 164 -10.13 -16.91 -12.32
C TYR A 164 -10.08 -16.83 -13.84
N GLY A 165 -9.68 -17.94 -14.48
CA GLY A 165 -9.37 -17.92 -15.91
C GLY A 165 -8.26 -16.91 -16.23
N TRP A 166 -8.57 -15.95 -17.10
CA TRP A 166 -7.64 -14.87 -17.52
C TRP A 166 -7.83 -13.56 -16.78
N GLU A 167 -8.68 -13.53 -15.75
CA GLU A 167 -8.99 -12.30 -15.02
C GLU A 167 -8.39 -12.30 -13.62
N VAL A 168 -7.82 -11.17 -13.24
CA VAL A 168 -7.50 -10.87 -11.83
C VAL A 168 -8.81 -10.56 -11.13
N LYS A 169 -9.12 -11.34 -10.08
CA LYS A 169 -10.34 -11.17 -9.30
C LYS A 169 -10.10 -10.36 -8.03
N ARG A 170 -8.97 -10.59 -7.35
CA ARG A 170 -8.60 -9.84 -6.14
C ARG A 170 -7.10 -9.86 -5.90
N VAL A 171 -6.65 -8.89 -5.13
CA VAL A 171 -5.29 -8.79 -4.59
C VAL A 171 -5.38 -8.81 -3.07
N LEU A 172 -4.60 -9.67 -2.43
CA LEU A 172 -4.54 -9.84 -0.98
C LEU A 172 -3.13 -9.65 -0.46
N PRO A 173 -2.94 -9.21 0.80
CA PRO A 173 -1.62 -9.15 1.40
C PRO A 173 -1.04 -10.56 1.57
N ARG A 174 0.27 -10.65 1.48
CA ARG A 174 1.07 -11.79 1.92
C ARG A 174 1.96 -11.33 3.06
N ILE A 175 2.00 -12.10 4.13
CA ILE A 175 2.79 -11.76 5.34
C ILE A 175 4.26 -11.59 4.97
N ASN A 176 4.81 -10.44 5.31
CA ASN A 176 6.23 -10.13 5.20
C ASN A 176 6.60 -9.13 6.29
N GLU A 177 7.15 -9.62 7.39
CA GLU A 177 7.50 -8.83 8.58
C GLU A 177 8.52 -7.73 8.27
N ASP A 178 9.39 -7.93 7.28
CA ASP A 178 10.41 -6.96 6.90
C ASP A 178 9.86 -5.78 6.09
N ILE A 179 8.71 -5.94 5.40
CA ILE A 179 8.18 -4.93 4.48
C ILE A 179 6.80 -4.47 4.93
N ASN A 180 5.76 -5.25 4.66
CA ASN A 180 4.37 -4.82 4.82
C ASN A 180 3.63 -5.47 5.99
N GLU A 181 4.28 -6.31 6.78
CA GLU A 181 3.62 -7.12 7.82
C GLU A 181 2.43 -7.89 7.21
N GLU A 182 1.22 -7.61 7.66
CA GLU A 182 -0.02 -8.23 7.16
C GLU A 182 -0.88 -7.27 6.33
N TRP A 183 -0.36 -6.07 6.00
CA TRP A 183 -1.15 -4.97 5.45
C TRP A 183 -0.78 -4.62 4.02
N ILE A 184 -1.75 -4.13 3.25
CA ILE A 184 -1.54 -3.47 1.95
C ILE A 184 -2.41 -2.22 1.84
N SER A 185 -1.98 -1.28 1.00
CA SER A 185 -2.78 -0.09 0.72
C SER A 185 -4.02 -0.43 -0.13
N ASP A 186 -5.06 0.40 -0.02
CA ASP A 186 -6.25 0.26 -0.86
C ASP A 186 -5.91 0.45 -2.34
N LYS A 187 -4.91 1.29 -2.65
CA LYS A 187 -4.36 1.45 -4.00
C LYS A 187 -3.80 0.12 -4.54
N THR A 188 -2.95 -0.55 -3.77
CA THR A 188 -2.40 -1.88 -4.10
C THR A 188 -3.49 -2.90 -4.34
N ARG A 189 -4.53 -2.90 -3.50
CA ARG A 189 -5.62 -3.87 -3.55
C ARG A 189 -6.50 -3.72 -4.79
N TYR A 190 -6.79 -2.49 -5.22
CA TYR A 190 -7.81 -2.22 -6.25
C TYR A 190 -7.27 -1.67 -7.57
N ALA A 191 -5.98 -1.34 -7.67
CA ALA A 191 -5.40 -0.87 -8.92
C ALA A 191 -5.49 -1.88 -10.07
N CYS A 192 -5.70 -3.16 -9.77
CA CYS A 192 -5.88 -4.23 -10.77
C CYS A 192 -7.09 -4.02 -11.69
N ASP A 193 -8.05 -3.19 -11.32
CA ASP A 193 -9.20 -2.86 -12.18
C ASP A 193 -8.78 -2.20 -13.50
N GLY A 194 -7.68 -1.44 -13.49
CA GLY A 194 -7.10 -0.85 -14.70
C GLY A 194 -6.57 -1.87 -15.71
N ILE A 195 -6.35 -3.13 -15.30
CA ILE A 195 -5.91 -4.19 -16.22
C ILE A 195 -7.06 -4.66 -17.11
N LYS A 196 -8.31 -4.59 -16.62
CA LYS A 196 -9.49 -5.11 -17.32
C LYS A 196 -10.14 -4.11 -18.26
N ASN A 197 -10.04 -2.81 -17.95
CA ASN A 197 -10.84 -1.77 -18.59
C ASN A 197 -10.02 -0.90 -19.54
N GLN A 198 -10.59 -0.61 -20.71
CA GLN A 198 -10.06 0.36 -21.69
C GLN A 198 -8.60 0.09 -22.12
N ARG A 199 -8.17 -1.18 -22.17
CA ARG A 199 -6.86 -1.59 -22.65
C ARG A 199 -6.84 -1.63 -24.18
N ILE A 200 -5.78 -1.08 -24.77
CA ILE A 200 -5.48 -1.24 -26.21
C ILE A 200 -4.73 -2.57 -26.36
N ASP A 201 -5.35 -3.51 -27.05
CA ASP A 201 -4.82 -4.88 -27.29
C ASP A 201 -4.36 -5.11 -28.72
N THR A 202 -4.70 -4.19 -29.61
CA THR A 202 -4.36 -4.25 -31.05
C THR A 202 -3.82 -2.91 -31.53
N PRO A 203 -2.94 -2.91 -32.55
CA PRO A 203 -2.45 -1.66 -33.14
C PRO A 203 -3.57 -0.94 -33.91
N PHE A 204 -3.48 0.39 -33.92
CA PHE A 204 -4.35 1.26 -34.67
C PHE A 204 -3.55 2.20 -35.55
N VAL A 205 -4.00 2.44 -36.76
CA VAL A 205 -3.53 3.52 -37.62
C VAL A 205 -4.58 4.64 -37.70
N LYS A 206 -4.13 5.88 -37.58
CA LYS A 206 -5.00 7.05 -37.74
C LYS A 206 -5.04 7.45 -39.19
N ASN A 207 -6.22 7.33 -39.79
CA ASN A 207 -6.55 7.91 -41.06
C ASN A 207 -7.15 9.31 -40.84
N GLN A 208 -7.40 10.06 -41.90
CA GLN A 208 -7.83 11.47 -41.80
C GLN A 208 -9.07 11.71 -40.89
N LYS A 209 -9.93 10.70 -40.69
CA LYS A 209 -11.19 10.83 -39.94
C LYS A 209 -11.42 9.81 -38.81
N SER A 210 -10.67 8.70 -38.79
CA SER A 210 -10.90 7.59 -37.84
C SER A 210 -9.61 6.81 -37.52
N PHE A 211 -9.70 6.04 -36.43
CA PHE A 211 -8.69 5.02 -36.11
C PHE A 211 -9.16 3.68 -36.65
N GLU A 212 -8.28 2.99 -37.41
CA GLU A 212 -8.52 1.67 -37.98
C GLU A 212 -7.60 0.65 -37.34
N LYS A 213 -8.16 -0.53 -37.02
CA LYS A 213 -7.35 -1.66 -36.51
C LYS A 213 -6.51 -2.22 -37.64
N ILE A 214 -5.25 -2.49 -37.36
CA ILE A 214 -4.30 -3.14 -38.28
C ILE A 214 -3.60 -4.30 -37.61
N SER A 215 -2.95 -5.15 -38.38
CA SER A 215 -2.12 -6.23 -37.87
C SER A 215 -0.79 -5.70 -37.30
N TRP A 216 -0.15 -6.48 -36.42
CA TRP A 216 1.19 -6.16 -35.93
C TRP A 216 2.23 -6.13 -37.05
N GLU A 217 2.07 -6.95 -38.09
CA GLU A 217 2.96 -6.95 -39.26
C GLU A 217 2.88 -5.64 -40.04
N GLU A 218 1.68 -5.14 -40.26
CA GLU A 218 1.44 -3.84 -40.92
C GLU A 218 1.95 -2.69 -40.06
N ALA A 219 1.66 -2.72 -38.75
CA ALA A 219 2.16 -1.70 -37.82
C ALA A 219 3.69 -1.63 -37.85
N ASN A 220 4.36 -2.77 -37.77
CA ASN A 220 5.84 -2.84 -37.83
C ASN A 220 6.39 -2.32 -39.14
N LYS A 221 5.78 -2.63 -40.29
CA LYS A 221 6.18 -2.08 -41.60
C LYS A 221 6.09 -0.55 -41.61
N ILE A 222 5.00 0.01 -41.10
CA ILE A 222 4.81 1.45 -41.03
C ILE A 222 5.85 2.11 -40.10
N ILE A 223 6.10 1.51 -38.91
CA ILE A 223 7.08 2.02 -37.95
C ILE A 223 8.50 2.00 -38.56
N VAL A 224 8.93 0.87 -39.12
CA VAL A 224 10.25 0.74 -39.71
C VAL A 224 10.45 1.74 -40.86
N LYS A 225 9.44 1.89 -41.73
CA LYS A 225 9.46 2.88 -42.79
C LYS A 225 9.67 4.30 -42.23
N LYS A 226 8.87 4.68 -41.21
CA LYS A 226 8.99 6.00 -40.58
C LYS A 226 10.33 6.25 -39.93
N ILE A 227 10.90 5.23 -39.25
CA ILE A 227 12.22 5.34 -38.63
C ILE A 227 13.27 5.56 -39.69
N ASN A 228 13.25 4.81 -40.81
CA ASN A 228 14.23 4.93 -41.89
C ASN A 228 14.14 6.26 -42.66
N GLU A 229 12.94 6.86 -42.74
CA GLU A 229 12.71 8.16 -43.40
C GLU A 229 13.01 9.35 -42.48
N THR A 230 13.22 9.12 -41.17
CA THR A 230 13.39 10.20 -40.17
C THR A 230 14.83 10.24 -39.66
N SER A 231 15.42 11.43 -39.62
CA SER A 231 16.76 11.61 -39.02
C SER A 231 16.74 11.20 -37.54
N PRO A 232 17.75 10.49 -37.03
CA PRO A 232 17.87 10.09 -35.63
C PRO A 232 17.66 11.21 -34.62
N ASP A 233 18.10 12.42 -34.94
CA ASP A 233 17.92 13.62 -34.07
C ASP A 233 16.49 14.09 -33.95
N LYS A 234 15.57 13.55 -34.76
CA LYS A 234 14.11 13.87 -34.70
C LYS A 234 13.29 12.73 -34.10
N ILE A 235 13.93 11.67 -33.62
CA ILE A 235 13.29 10.52 -33.01
C ILE A 235 13.55 10.55 -31.50
N ALA A 236 12.49 10.58 -30.70
CA ALA A 236 12.58 10.49 -29.24
C ALA A 236 11.77 9.31 -28.73
N GLY A 237 12.25 8.67 -27.67
CA GLY A 237 11.58 7.61 -26.96
C GLY A 237 11.25 8.01 -25.53
N PHE A 238 10.07 7.58 -25.06
CA PHE A 238 9.66 7.74 -23.68
C PHE A 238 9.19 6.39 -23.13
N THR A 239 9.60 6.08 -21.91
CA THR A 239 9.15 4.91 -21.18
C THR A 239 8.46 5.35 -19.89
N GLY A 240 7.48 4.59 -19.41
CA GLY A 240 6.78 4.89 -18.18
C GLY A 240 7.45 4.28 -16.95
N ASP A 241 7.08 4.75 -15.76
CA ASP A 241 7.65 4.33 -14.47
C ASP A 241 7.37 2.85 -14.17
N LEU A 242 6.27 2.29 -14.67
CA LEU A 242 5.89 0.89 -14.49
C LEU A 242 6.44 -0.04 -15.58
N THR A 243 7.35 0.44 -16.42
CA THR A 243 8.00 -0.38 -17.45
C THR A 243 9.02 -1.32 -16.79
N ASN A 244 8.95 -2.61 -17.11
CA ASN A 244 9.91 -3.59 -16.59
C ASN A 244 11.34 -3.36 -17.06
N MET A 245 12.30 -3.86 -16.29
CA MET A 245 13.74 -3.68 -16.53
C MET A 245 14.18 -4.18 -17.91
N GLU A 246 13.65 -5.30 -18.36
CA GLU A 246 13.95 -5.93 -19.64
C GLU A 246 13.55 -5.01 -20.80
N THR A 247 12.35 -4.44 -20.75
CA THR A 247 11.87 -3.48 -21.75
C THR A 247 12.71 -2.20 -21.75
N LEU A 248 13.07 -1.68 -20.58
CA LEU A 248 13.94 -0.51 -20.45
C LEU A 248 15.32 -0.77 -21.06
N TYR A 249 15.90 -1.95 -20.80
CA TYR A 249 17.18 -2.34 -21.36
C TYR A 249 17.12 -2.45 -22.88
N VAL A 250 16.10 -3.15 -23.41
CA VAL A 250 15.92 -3.31 -24.87
C VAL A 250 15.66 -1.97 -25.54
N ALA A 251 14.85 -1.10 -24.92
CA ALA A 251 14.63 0.26 -25.43
C ALA A 251 15.94 1.05 -25.51
N LYS A 252 16.78 1.00 -24.46
CA LYS A 252 18.09 1.65 -24.45
C LYS A 252 19.00 1.14 -25.59
N GLU A 253 19.09 -0.17 -25.75
CA GLU A 253 19.88 -0.79 -26.80
C GLU A 253 19.36 -0.40 -28.21
N PHE A 254 18.06 -0.45 -28.41
CA PHE A 254 17.42 -0.11 -29.67
C PHE A 254 17.62 1.36 -30.03
N PHE A 255 17.41 2.29 -29.12
CA PHE A 255 17.61 3.72 -29.38
C PHE A 255 19.07 4.08 -29.58
N SER A 256 19.97 3.52 -28.77
CA SER A 256 21.42 3.86 -28.87
C SER A 256 22.14 3.20 -30.06
N LYS A 257 21.84 1.91 -30.31
CA LYS A 257 22.59 1.13 -31.31
C LYS A 257 21.92 1.09 -32.68
N THR A 258 20.57 0.95 -32.71
CA THR A 258 19.82 0.78 -33.95
C THR A 258 19.39 2.12 -34.53
N ILE A 259 18.63 2.91 -33.77
CA ILE A 259 18.15 4.24 -34.22
C ILE A 259 19.27 5.26 -34.18
N LYS A 260 20.23 5.13 -33.26
CA LYS A 260 21.32 6.08 -32.98
C LYS A 260 20.81 7.45 -32.54
N SER A 261 19.65 7.47 -31.83
CA SER A 261 19.12 8.65 -31.18
C SER A 261 19.60 8.73 -29.73
N LYS A 262 19.92 9.95 -29.29
CA LYS A 262 20.27 10.27 -27.91
C LYS A 262 19.06 10.67 -27.05
N TYR A 263 17.88 10.76 -27.64
CA TYR A 263 16.67 11.22 -26.99
C TYR A 263 15.83 10.03 -26.51
N LEU A 264 16.25 9.44 -25.41
CA LEU A 264 15.49 8.43 -24.68
C LEU A 264 15.35 8.89 -23.23
N GLU A 265 14.12 8.99 -22.71
CA GLU A 265 13.85 9.44 -21.36
C GLU A 265 12.84 8.50 -20.68
N SER A 266 13.12 8.13 -19.43
CA SER A 266 12.23 7.33 -18.59
C SER A 266 11.61 8.13 -17.44
N ARG A 267 12.14 9.31 -17.15
CA ARG A 267 11.63 10.16 -16.06
C ARG A 267 10.50 11.04 -16.58
N ILE A 268 9.33 10.91 -15.96
CA ILE A 268 8.18 11.77 -16.26
C ILE A 268 8.40 13.17 -15.66
N ASN A 269 9.12 13.25 -14.54
CA ASN A 269 9.42 14.49 -13.81
C ASN A 269 10.93 14.80 -13.89
N ASN A 270 11.28 16.08 -13.76
CA ASN A 270 12.68 16.54 -13.72
C ASN A 270 13.36 16.27 -12.37
N SER A 271 13.06 15.17 -11.71
CA SER A 271 13.67 14.81 -10.43
C SER A 271 15.17 14.69 -10.54
N TYR A 272 15.88 15.32 -9.62
CA TYR A 272 17.31 15.08 -9.49
C TYR A 272 17.57 13.67 -9.00
N ILE A 273 18.36 12.91 -9.73
CA ILE A 273 18.81 11.57 -9.35
C ILE A 273 20.33 11.50 -9.54
N ASN A 274 21.04 11.16 -8.48
CA ASN A 274 22.45 10.88 -8.55
C ASN A 274 22.69 9.37 -8.73
N THR A 275 23.07 8.96 -9.93
CA THR A 275 23.24 7.54 -10.30
C THR A 275 24.64 6.98 -10.06
N ASN A 276 25.55 7.75 -9.47
CA ASN A 276 26.94 7.33 -9.25
C ASN A 276 27.05 6.17 -8.25
N ASN A 277 26.15 6.09 -7.29
CA ASN A 277 26.08 5.02 -6.32
C ASN A 277 24.60 4.66 -6.09
N LYS A 278 24.31 3.36 -5.91
CA LYS A 278 22.97 2.83 -5.62
C LYS A 278 22.33 3.47 -4.39
N GLU A 279 23.11 3.74 -3.36
CA GLU A 279 22.65 4.39 -2.11
C GLU A 279 22.02 5.77 -2.32
N ASN A 280 22.28 6.41 -3.46
CA ASN A 280 21.81 7.76 -3.74
C ASN A 280 20.33 7.81 -4.20
N TYR A 281 19.70 6.66 -4.47
CA TYR A 281 18.33 6.62 -5.00
C TYR A 281 17.46 5.51 -4.44
N ILE A 282 17.88 4.84 -3.36
CA ILE A 282 17.11 3.82 -2.69
C ILE A 282 16.76 4.23 -1.26
N PHE A 283 15.90 3.43 -0.61
CA PHE A 283 15.63 3.53 0.82
C PHE A 283 16.66 2.69 1.58
N ASN A 284 17.68 3.34 2.14
CA ASN A 284 18.88 2.68 2.67
C ASN A 284 18.70 2.05 4.06
N SER A 285 17.87 2.67 4.92
CA SER A 285 17.68 2.22 6.30
C SER A 285 16.84 0.95 6.41
N THR A 286 16.39 0.38 5.30
CA THR A 286 15.41 -0.71 5.18
C THR A 286 14.02 -0.36 5.76
N ILE A 287 12.98 -1.06 5.33
CA ILE A 287 11.60 -0.75 5.78
C ILE A 287 11.41 -1.16 7.25
N ASN A 288 11.91 -2.33 7.66
CA ASN A 288 11.91 -2.75 9.07
C ASN A 288 12.85 -1.93 9.94
N GLY A 289 13.94 -1.38 9.39
CA GLY A 289 14.87 -0.49 10.11
C GLY A 289 14.23 0.80 10.63
N ILE A 290 13.05 1.19 10.11
CA ILE A 290 12.27 2.30 10.65
C ILE A 290 11.97 2.10 12.14
N GLU A 291 11.79 0.86 12.58
CA GLU A 291 11.49 0.55 13.97
C GLU A 291 12.69 0.77 14.93
N ASP A 292 13.88 0.85 14.37
CA ASP A 292 15.12 1.16 15.10
C ASP A 292 15.44 2.65 15.16
N SER A 293 14.74 3.48 14.39
CA SER A 293 14.99 4.93 14.33
C SER A 293 14.56 5.64 15.61
N ASP A 294 15.27 6.70 15.95
CA ASP A 294 15.00 7.56 17.11
C ASP A 294 14.66 9.02 16.70
N LEU A 295 14.65 9.31 15.41
CA LEU A 295 14.28 10.59 14.81
C LEU A 295 13.85 10.38 13.36
N VAL A 296 12.77 11.04 12.93
CA VAL A 296 12.35 11.05 11.52
C VAL A 296 12.25 12.47 10.99
N ILE A 297 12.79 12.69 9.79
CA ILE A 297 12.74 13.99 9.09
C ILE A 297 12.21 13.74 7.67
N LEU A 298 11.10 14.39 7.35
CA LEU A 298 10.41 14.29 6.07
C LEU A 298 10.69 15.56 5.24
N ILE A 299 11.21 15.38 4.03
CA ILE A 299 11.58 16.47 3.14
C ILE A 299 10.89 16.26 1.79
N GLY A 300 9.82 17.03 1.51
CA GLY A 300 9.09 16.96 0.26
C GLY A 300 8.46 15.61 -0.04
N THR A 301 7.92 14.96 0.98
CA THR A 301 7.15 13.73 0.88
C THR A 301 6.00 13.71 1.88
N ASN A 302 4.89 13.09 1.49
CA ASN A 302 3.82 12.70 2.38
C ASN A 302 3.71 11.17 2.37
N PRO A 303 4.34 10.48 3.32
CA PRO A 303 4.38 9.01 3.31
C PRO A 303 3.00 8.38 3.47
N ARG A 304 1.99 9.07 4.04
CA ARG A 304 0.63 8.55 4.16
C ARG A 304 0.02 8.24 2.80
N TYR A 305 0.21 9.12 1.81
CA TYR A 305 -0.35 8.97 0.46
C TYR A 305 0.61 8.37 -0.55
N GLU A 306 1.90 8.59 -0.39
CA GLU A 306 2.94 8.14 -1.34
C GLU A 306 3.40 6.71 -1.06
N ALA A 307 3.45 6.32 0.22
CA ALA A 307 3.91 5.01 0.69
C ALA A 307 3.19 4.63 1.98
N THR A 308 1.91 4.29 1.88
CA THR A 308 1.01 4.14 3.03
C THR A 308 1.53 3.13 4.07
N ILE A 309 2.11 2.03 3.63
CA ILE A 309 2.71 1.02 4.52
C ILE A 309 3.93 1.59 5.26
N LEU A 310 4.76 2.39 4.59
CA LEU A 310 5.87 3.09 5.24
C LEU A 310 5.36 4.00 6.36
N ASN A 311 4.28 4.74 6.09
CA ASN A 311 3.64 5.61 7.09
C ASN A 311 3.13 4.83 8.30
N SER A 312 2.52 3.66 8.08
CA SER A 312 2.04 2.80 9.17
C SER A 312 3.21 2.27 10.03
N ARG A 313 4.36 1.97 9.42
CA ARG A 313 5.61 1.60 10.12
C ARG A 313 6.16 2.76 10.96
N ILE A 314 6.20 3.97 10.41
CA ILE A 314 6.62 5.16 11.16
C ILE A 314 5.66 5.39 12.34
N ARG A 315 4.34 5.27 12.12
CA ARG A 315 3.35 5.38 13.18
C ARG A 315 3.57 4.33 14.28
N LYS A 316 3.75 3.06 13.92
CA LYS A 316 4.02 1.97 14.87
C LYS A 316 5.25 2.27 15.72
N SER A 317 6.33 2.70 15.09
CA SER A 317 7.57 3.08 15.77
C SER A 317 7.40 4.31 16.66
N TYR A 318 6.68 5.33 16.19
CA TYR A 318 6.33 6.52 16.98
C TYR A 318 5.57 6.16 18.27
N LEU A 319 4.53 5.31 18.16
CA LEU A 319 3.72 4.90 19.31
C LEU A 319 4.53 4.06 20.34
N LYS A 320 5.49 3.28 19.87
CA LYS A 320 6.34 2.44 20.71
C LYS A 320 7.45 3.21 21.39
N ASN A 321 8.13 4.10 20.67
CA ASN A 321 9.38 4.73 21.09
C ASN A 321 9.23 6.21 21.43
N ASN A 322 8.09 6.83 21.08
CA ASN A 322 7.78 8.25 21.31
C ASN A 322 8.90 9.21 20.86
N PHE A 323 9.45 8.98 19.66
CA PHE A 323 10.49 9.83 19.06
C PHE A 323 9.88 11.03 18.35
N GLU A 324 10.72 12.03 18.02
CA GLU A 324 10.27 13.21 17.32
C GLU A 324 10.23 13.01 15.80
N VAL A 325 9.17 13.52 15.18
CA VAL A 325 9.02 13.59 13.72
C VAL A 325 9.01 15.06 13.29
N TYR A 326 9.79 15.39 12.28
CA TYR A 326 9.84 16.73 11.68
C TYR A 326 9.45 16.66 10.21
N SER A 327 8.80 17.69 9.71
CA SER A 327 8.54 17.86 8.27
C SER A 327 8.96 19.25 7.81
N ILE A 328 9.61 19.34 6.66
CA ILE A 328 9.85 20.59 5.95
C ILE A 328 8.58 20.92 5.16
N GLY A 329 7.78 21.82 5.72
CA GLY A 329 6.44 22.17 5.24
C GLY A 329 5.34 21.37 5.92
N ASP A 330 4.12 21.91 5.83
CA ASP A 330 2.91 21.23 6.26
C ASP A 330 2.51 20.17 5.21
N ILE A 331 2.40 18.93 5.63
CA ILE A 331 2.05 17.80 4.78
C ILE A 331 0.69 17.17 5.16
N GLY A 332 -0.07 17.83 6.05
CA GLY A 332 -1.38 17.39 6.50
C GLY A 332 -1.34 16.30 7.56
N ASP A 333 -2.42 15.57 7.73
CA ASP A 333 -2.54 14.53 8.74
C ASP A 333 -1.77 13.26 8.37
N LEU A 334 -0.78 12.89 9.19
CA LEU A 334 -0.01 11.65 9.07
C LEU A 334 -0.53 10.54 9.99
N THR A 335 -1.59 10.79 10.76
CA THR A 335 -2.11 9.93 11.83
C THR A 335 -1.25 9.86 13.10
N TYR A 336 -0.19 10.66 13.16
CA TYR A 336 0.66 10.89 14.35
C TYR A 336 1.17 12.33 14.34
N PRO A 337 1.51 12.90 15.52
CA PRO A 337 2.02 14.26 15.61
C PRO A 337 3.39 14.42 14.95
N TYR A 338 3.64 15.58 14.35
CA TYR A 338 4.94 15.98 13.85
C TYR A 338 5.14 17.49 13.99
N LYS A 339 6.40 17.93 13.98
CA LYS A 339 6.79 19.35 14.06
C LYS A 339 6.99 19.90 12.65
N ILE A 340 6.30 21.00 12.34
CA ILE A 340 6.36 21.65 11.02
C ILE A 340 7.48 22.67 11.01
N LEU A 341 8.37 22.59 10.03
CA LEU A 341 9.41 23.56 9.74
C LEU A 341 9.05 24.39 8.51
N PRO A 342 9.61 25.60 8.33
CA PRO A 342 9.34 26.42 7.16
C PRO A 342 9.65 25.69 5.85
N ASN A 343 8.73 25.77 4.89
CA ASN A 343 8.85 25.12 3.58
C ASN A 343 9.75 25.95 2.63
N GLU A 344 11.02 26.05 2.99
CA GLU A 344 12.01 26.84 2.26
C GLU A 344 13.32 26.07 2.13
N THR A 345 14.03 26.23 1.01
CA THR A 345 15.39 25.67 0.84
C THR A 345 16.37 26.26 1.88
N LYS A 346 16.08 27.49 2.38
CA LYS A 346 16.86 28.13 3.44
C LYS A 346 16.83 27.29 4.73
N THR A 347 15.72 26.67 5.08
CA THR A 347 15.60 25.78 6.25
C THR A 347 16.62 24.65 6.18
N ILE A 348 16.74 24.00 4.99
CA ILE A 348 17.76 22.97 4.76
C ILE A 348 19.17 23.54 4.95
N LYS A 349 19.42 24.72 4.38
CA LYS A 349 20.72 25.39 4.51
C LYS A 349 21.07 25.67 5.98
N ASP A 350 20.14 26.23 6.75
CA ASP A 350 20.36 26.57 8.17
C ASP A 350 20.58 25.28 9.01
N ILE A 351 19.92 24.15 8.67
CA ILE A 351 20.19 22.85 9.30
C ILE A 351 21.61 22.37 9.00
N VAL A 352 22.00 22.37 7.73
CA VAL A 352 23.33 21.89 7.30
C VAL A 352 24.45 22.76 7.82
N ASP A 353 24.26 24.10 7.90
CA ASP A 353 25.20 25.07 8.45
C ASP A 353 25.28 25.05 10.01
N GLY A 354 24.45 24.23 10.68
CA GLY A 354 24.41 24.14 12.14
C GLY A 354 23.75 25.34 12.82
N LYS A 355 22.98 26.15 12.08
CA LYS A 355 22.30 27.36 12.58
C LYS A 355 20.89 27.11 13.10
N HIS A 356 20.34 25.93 12.83
CA HIS A 356 18.99 25.52 13.23
C HIS A 356 19.04 24.54 14.40
N ASP A 357 18.13 24.65 15.36
CA ASP A 357 18.08 23.76 16.54
C ASP A 357 18.03 22.28 16.18
N LEU A 358 17.36 21.93 15.07
CA LEU A 358 17.29 20.57 14.55
C LEU A 358 18.67 19.96 14.24
N SER A 359 19.68 20.79 13.94
CA SER A 359 21.05 20.30 13.69
C SER A 359 21.61 19.57 14.90
N SER A 360 21.39 20.13 16.10
CA SER A 360 21.80 19.49 17.37
C SER A 360 21.01 18.21 17.64
N VAL A 361 19.71 18.16 17.31
CA VAL A 361 18.86 16.98 17.46
C VAL A 361 19.36 15.85 16.55
N ILE A 362 19.69 16.14 15.28
CA ILE A 362 20.25 15.16 14.34
C ILE A 362 21.59 14.62 14.81
N GLN A 363 22.46 15.49 15.31
CA GLN A 363 23.79 15.10 15.83
C GLN A 363 23.68 14.15 17.02
N ASN A 364 22.76 14.42 17.94
CA ASN A 364 22.55 13.65 19.16
C ASN A 364 21.74 12.35 18.94
N SER A 365 20.94 12.28 17.89
CA SER A 365 20.20 11.06 17.49
C SER A 365 21.19 9.94 17.18
N LYS A 366 20.86 8.71 17.54
CA LYS A 366 21.69 7.54 17.23
C LYS A 366 21.42 7.01 15.83
N LYS A 367 20.15 6.92 15.46
CA LYS A 367 19.68 6.39 14.18
C LYS A 367 18.64 7.32 13.54
N PRO A 368 19.04 8.55 13.12
CA PRO A 368 18.11 9.45 12.46
C PRO A 368 17.70 8.88 11.10
N LEU A 369 16.44 9.09 10.72
CA LEU A 369 15.85 8.69 9.45
C LEU A 369 15.48 9.95 8.67
N VAL A 370 16.25 10.30 7.64
CA VAL A 370 15.98 11.42 6.75
C VAL A 370 15.41 10.89 5.44
N ILE A 371 14.17 11.23 5.14
CA ILE A 371 13.47 10.79 3.93
C ILE A 371 13.30 11.98 3.00
N ILE A 372 13.96 11.94 1.83
CA ILE A 372 13.81 12.94 0.78
C ILE A 372 12.88 12.37 -0.29
N GLY A 373 11.73 13.01 -0.46
CA GLY A 373 10.74 12.60 -1.45
C GLY A 373 10.93 13.29 -2.79
N GLN A 374 10.21 12.76 -3.77
CA GLN A 374 10.27 13.22 -5.14
C GLN A 374 9.88 14.70 -5.31
N ALA A 375 8.95 15.21 -4.49
CA ALA A 375 8.56 16.63 -4.58
C ALA A 375 9.72 17.58 -4.27
N ALA A 376 10.61 17.26 -3.31
CA ALA A 376 11.81 18.03 -3.06
C ALA A 376 12.83 17.91 -4.20
N LEU A 377 13.00 16.69 -4.74
CA LEU A 377 13.94 16.42 -5.82
C LEU A 377 13.52 17.02 -7.17
N ASN A 378 12.23 17.32 -7.36
CA ASN A 378 11.69 18.01 -8.54
C ASN A 378 11.95 19.53 -8.54
N LEU A 379 12.31 20.11 -7.40
CA LEU A 379 12.60 21.53 -7.31
C LEU A 379 13.89 21.88 -8.06
N LYS A 380 14.02 23.14 -8.50
CA LYS A 380 15.29 23.65 -9.04
C LYS A 380 16.45 23.50 -8.04
N SER A 381 16.14 23.51 -6.73
CA SER A 381 17.08 23.27 -5.63
C SER A 381 17.23 21.79 -5.28
N GLY A 382 16.58 20.86 -5.96
CA GLY A 382 16.58 19.42 -5.62
C GLY A 382 17.99 18.83 -5.53
N LYS A 383 18.87 19.18 -6.48
CA LYS A 383 20.29 18.81 -6.41
C LYS A 383 20.97 19.33 -5.13
N TYR A 384 20.75 20.60 -4.81
CA TYR A 384 21.32 21.23 -3.60
C TYR A 384 20.83 20.53 -2.33
N ILE A 385 19.52 20.30 -2.23
CA ILE A 385 18.89 19.61 -1.07
C ILE A 385 19.54 18.23 -0.85
N PHE A 386 19.66 17.44 -1.92
CA PHE A 386 20.24 16.10 -1.84
C PHE A 386 21.72 16.13 -1.47
N GLU A 387 22.54 16.88 -2.23
CA GLU A 387 24.00 16.87 -2.07
C GLU A 387 24.44 17.44 -0.71
N GLU A 388 23.86 18.54 -0.27
CA GLU A 388 24.22 19.16 1.01
C GLU A 388 23.71 18.32 2.21
N MET A 389 22.51 17.72 2.13
CA MET A 389 22.04 16.84 3.19
C MET A 389 22.92 15.58 3.29
N LYS A 390 23.29 14.97 2.16
CA LYS A 390 24.20 13.82 2.13
C LYS A 390 25.56 14.17 2.74
N LYS A 391 26.14 15.30 2.32
CA LYS A 391 27.43 15.78 2.83
C LYS A 391 27.37 16.05 4.35
N TYR A 392 26.31 16.68 4.82
CA TYR A 392 26.08 16.94 6.24
C TYR A 392 25.99 15.63 7.03
N LEU A 393 25.12 14.70 6.64
CA LEU A 393 24.96 13.42 7.32
C LEU A 393 26.25 12.59 7.35
N THR A 394 27.06 12.67 6.28
CA THR A 394 28.38 12.03 6.23
C THR A 394 29.34 12.69 7.21
N SER A 395 29.36 14.03 7.29
CA SER A 395 30.27 14.78 8.17
C SER A 395 30.03 14.55 9.66
N ILE A 396 28.80 14.18 10.03
CA ILE A 396 28.41 13.90 11.42
C ILE A 396 28.29 12.38 11.71
N ASN A 397 28.84 11.52 10.83
CA ASN A 397 28.85 10.06 10.96
C ASN A 397 27.45 9.43 11.10
N LYS A 398 26.46 9.91 10.33
CA LYS A 398 25.11 9.33 10.23
C LYS A 398 24.91 8.48 8.96
N ILE A 399 25.94 8.38 8.14
CA ILE A 399 26.05 7.44 7.02
C ILE A 399 27.25 6.55 7.30
N THR A 400 26.98 5.32 7.71
CA THR A 400 27.97 4.31 8.08
C THR A 400 27.60 2.97 7.44
N ASP A 401 28.44 1.96 7.55
CA ASP A 401 28.13 0.60 7.05
C ASP A 401 26.95 -0.04 7.80
N ASP A 402 26.78 0.28 9.09
CA ASP A 402 25.72 -0.27 9.94
C ASP A 402 24.38 0.49 9.81
N TRP A 403 24.44 1.79 9.48
CA TRP A 403 23.26 2.65 9.38
C TRP A 403 23.45 3.76 8.36
N ASN A 404 22.56 3.84 7.40
CA ASN A 404 22.52 4.95 6.45
C ASN A 404 21.23 5.76 6.64
N SER A 405 21.38 6.95 7.20
CA SER A 405 20.26 7.85 7.50
C SER A 405 19.59 8.46 6.28
N LEU A 406 20.26 8.49 5.13
CA LEU A 406 19.73 9.11 3.91
C LEU A 406 18.86 8.13 3.12
N ASN A 407 17.60 8.47 2.97
CA ASN A 407 16.63 7.64 2.28
C ASN A 407 15.92 8.45 1.19
N ILE A 408 15.74 7.84 0.05
CA ILE A 408 14.99 8.44 -1.07
C ILE A 408 13.68 7.70 -1.20
N LEU A 409 12.59 8.44 -1.25
CA LEU A 409 11.26 7.93 -1.51
C LEU A 409 10.80 8.44 -2.88
N SER A 410 10.79 7.53 -3.84
CA SER A 410 10.20 7.76 -5.17
C SER A 410 8.68 7.51 -5.13
N LYS A 411 7.97 8.10 -6.06
CA LYS A 411 6.54 7.84 -6.26
C LYS A 411 6.34 6.62 -7.12
#